data_8b4ced3540f34404dbcee8a7680d0f1f
#
_entry.id   8b4ced3540f34404dbcee8a7680d0f1f
#
_cell.length_a   1.000
_cell.length_b   1.000
_cell.length_c   1.000
_cell.angle_alpha   90.00
_cell.angle_beta   90.00
_cell.angle_gamma   90.00
#
_symmetry.space_group_name_H-M   'P 1'
#
loop_
_entity.id
_entity.type
_entity.pdbx_description
1 polymer ?
#
loop_
_entity_poly.entity_id
_entity_poly.type
_entity_poly.pdbx_seq_one_letter_code
_entity_poly.pdbx_strand_id
1 'polypeptide(L)'
;MPGADLRITACLIIRNEEAFLEGCLRSISGLVDEIVVVDTGSTDSSIEICRRNGARVLEWAWRDDFAAARNVGLEAANSDWLLYIDADERLIETSPAELRSGLDDPIVFAARVKFRVRSGSTLAR
;
A
#
# COMPACT_ATOMS: atom_id res chain seq x y z
N MET A 1 -0.94 24.50 -2.68
CA MET A 1 0.06 24.32 -1.62
C MET A 1 0.84 23.04 -1.86
N PRO A 2 2.17 23.12 -1.83
CA PRO A 2 2.97 21.92 -1.83
C PRO A 2 2.52 21.02 -0.68
N GLY A 3 2.68 19.74 -0.79
CA GLY A 3 2.23 18.78 0.21
C GLY A 3 0.73 18.57 0.25
N ALA A 4 -0.08 19.63 0.13
CA ALA A 4 -1.54 19.50 0.10
C ALA A 4 -2.02 18.87 -1.21
N ASP A 5 -1.31 19.11 -2.31
CA ASP A 5 -1.64 18.55 -3.61
C ASP A 5 -0.90 17.26 -3.91
N LEU A 6 -0.02 16.84 -3.01
CA LEU A 6 0.77 15.62 -3.16
C LEU A 6 -0.12 14.40 -2.96
N ARG A 7 -0.13 13.52 -3.95
CA ARG A 7 -0.94 12.30 -3.88
C ARG A 7 -0.05 11.09 -3.66
N ILE A 8 -0.51 10.22 -2.78
CA ILE A 8 0.17 8.99 -2.41
C ILE A 8 -0.78 7.83 -2.66
N THR A 9 -0.33 6.83 -3.40
CA THR A 9 -1.06 5.57 -3.59
C THR A 9 -0.33 4.46 -2.87
N ALA A 10 -1.04 3.70 -2.05
CA ALA A 10 -0.53 2.47 -1.49
C ALA A 10 -0.84 1.32 -2.45
N CYS A 11 0.16 0.50 -2.72
CA CYS A 11 0.04 -0.65 -3.62
C CYS A 11 0.31 -1.93 -2.85
N LEU A 12 -0.58 -2.90 -2.97
CA LEU A 12 -0.43 -4.22 -2.38
C LEU A 12 -0.62 -5.28 -3.46
N ILE A 13 0.10 -6.38 -3.32
CA ILE A 13 -0.13 -7.60 -4.11
C ILE A 13 -0.53 -8.66 -3.09
N ILE A 14 -1.68 -9.28 -3.27
CA ILE A 14 -2.22 -10.20 -2.28
C ILE A 14 -2.67 -11.52 -2.89
N ARG A 15 -2.68 -12.55 -2.04
CA ARG A 15 -3.35 -13.82 -2.29
C ARG A 15 -3.66 -14.46 -0.94
N ASN A 16 -4.96 -14.63 -0.63
CA ASN A 16 -5.41 -15.25 0.62
C ASN A 16 -4.78 -14.65 1.87
N GLU A 17 -4.96 -13.35 2.05
CA GLU A 17 -4.39 -12.60 3.16
C GLU A 17 -5.43 -12.11 4.18
N GLU A 18 -6.61 -12.76 4.23
CA GLU A 18 -7.71 -12.27 5.07
C GLU A 18 -7.36 -12.12 6.56
N ALA A 19 -6.42 -12.93 7.06
CA ALA A 19 -6.04 -12.88 8.47
C ALA A 19 -5.35 -11.56 8.86
N PHE A 20 -4.67 -10.90 7.93
CA PHE A 20 -3.84 -9.72 8.22
C PHE A 20 -4.26 -8.45 7.50
N LEU A 21 -5.03 -8.59 6.45
CA LEU A 21 -5.30 -7.52 5.50
C LEU A 21 -6.03 -6.32 6.12
N GLU A 22 -7.05 -6.57 6.95
CA GLU A 22 -7.83 -5.51 7.60
C GLU A 22 -6.93 -4.56 8.39
N GLY A 23 -6.05 -5.13 9.22
CA GLY A 23 -5.14 -4.33 10.03
C GLY A 23 -4.13 -3.54 9.18
N CYS A 24 -3.64 -4.14 8.09
CA CYS A 24 -2.75 -3.45 7.16
C CYS A 24 -3.46 -2.24 6.55
N LEU A 25 -4.64 -2.44 5.99
CA LEU A 25 -5.40 -1.38 5.34
C LEU A 25 -5.75 -0.26 6.31
N ARG A 26 -6.11 -0.59 7.54
CA ARG A 26 -6.40 0.41 8.57
C ARG A 26 -5.17 1.24 8.93
N SER A 27 -3.99 0.62 8.94
CA SER A 27 -2.77 1.32 9.30
C SER A 27 -2.37 2.38 8.28
N ILE A 28 -2.81 2.25 7.03
CA ILE A 28 -2.44 3.17 5.95
C ILE A 28 -3.58 4.07 5.47
N SER A 29 -4.83 3.76 5.82
CA SER A 29 -5.99 4.43 5.24
C SER A 29 -6.03 5.95 5.47
N GLY A 30 -5.51 6.43 6.58
CA GLY A 30 -5.44 7.86 6.87
C GLY A 30 -4.19 8.55 6.33
N LEU A 31 -3.27 7.79 5.74
CA LEU A 31 -1.96 8.29 5.29
C LEU A 31 -1.87 8.47 3.79
N VAL A 32 -2.69 7.75 3.04
CA VAL A 32 -2.63 7.72 1.58
C VAL A 32 -3.93 8.24 0.97
N ASP A 33 -3.88 8.64 -0.28
CA ASP A 33 -5.04 9.13 -1.01
C ASP A 33 -5.78 8.01 -1.72
N GLU A 34 -5.08 6.95 -2.07
CA GLU A 34 -5.64 5.84 -2.81
C GLU A 34 -4.95 4.54 -2.39
N ILE A 35 -5.72 3.45 -2.37
CA ILE A 35 -5.18 2.12 -2.14
C ILE A 35 -5.53 1.27 -3.37
N VAL A 36 -4.51 0.71 -4.00
CA VAL A 36 -4.66 -0.20 -5.14
C VAL A 36 -4.17 -1.57 -4.72
N VAL A 37 -5.01 -2.57 -4.86
CA VAL A 37 -4.68 -3.94 -4.49
C VAL A 37 -4.76 -4.82 -5.72
N VAL A 38 -3.66 -5.50 -6.04
CA VAL A 38 -3.62 -6.49 -7.11
C VAL A 38 -3.87 -7.85 -6.47
N ASP A 39 -5.02 -8.44 -6.76
CA ASP A 39 -5.39 -9.76 -6.25
C ASP A 39 -4.99 -10.83 -7.25
N THR A 40 -4.16 -11.77 -6.81
CA THR A 40 -3.57 -12.78 -7.69
C THR A 40 -4.26 -14.13 -7.59
N GLY A 41 -5.49 -14.17 -7.12
CA GLY A 41 -6.29 -15.38 -7.08
C GLY A 41 -6.76 -15.79 -5.70
N SER A 42 -7.15 -14.83 -4.87
CA SER A 42 -7.69 -15.13 -3.53
C SER A 42 -8.99 -15.92 -3.62
N THR A 43 -9.12 -16.92 -2.75
CA THR A 43 -10.33 -17.73 -2.62
C THR A 43 -11.00 -17.50 -1.27
N ASP A 44 -10.42 -16.67 -0.42
CA ASP A 44 -10.95 -16.30 0.90
C ASP A 44 -11.67 -14.93 0.82
N SER A 45 -11.84 -14.25 1.94
CA SER A 45 -12.52 -12.95 2.03
C SER A 45 -11.62 -11.75 1.73
N SER A 46 -10.43 -11.95 1.18
CA SER A 46 -9.47 -10.85 0.94
C SER A 46 -10.05 -9.75 0.07
N ILE A 47 -10.68 -10.09 -1.05
CA ILE A 47 -11.26 -9.10 -1.97
C ILE A 47 -12.34 -8.28 -1.29
N GLU A 48 -13.23 -8.94 -0.53
CA GLU A 48 -14.30 -8.27 0.20
C GLU A 48 -13.74 -7.30 1.24
N ILE A 49 -12.71 -7.72 1.96
CA ILE A 49 -12.05 -6.86 2.95
C ILE A 49 -11.47 -5.62 2.29
N CYS A 50 -10.83 -5.77 1.14
CA CYS A 50 -10.30 -4.63 0.39
C CYS A 50 -11.39 -3.64 0.00
N ARG A 51 -12.48 -4.13 -0.57
CA ARG A 51 -13.59 -3.27 -1.01
C ARG A 51 -14.25 -2.57 0.16
N ARG A 52 -14.42 -3.26 1.28
CA ARG A 52 -14.99 -2.69 2.50
C ARG A 52 -14.14 -1.53 3.05
N ASN A 53 -12.85 -1.58 2.83
CA ASN A 53 -11.91 -0.54 3.25
C ASN A 53 -11.63 0.51 2.19
N GLY A 54 -12.39 0.53 1.10
CA GLY A 54 -12.28 1.55 0.07
C GLY A 54 -11.13 1.34 -0.90
N ALA A 55 -10.51 0.18 -0.91
CA ALA A 55 -9.42 -0.12 -1.85
C ALA A 55 -9.97 -0.47 -3.23
N ARG A 56 -9.23 -0.08 -4.25
CA ARG A 56 -9.50 -0.48 -5.62
C ARG A 56 -8.83 -1.81 -5.88
N VAL A 57 -9.61 -2.81 -6.26
CA VAL A 57 -9.11 -4.17 -6.46
C VAL A 57 -8.97 -4.46 -7.95
N LEU A 58 -7.80 -4.92 -8.35
CA LEU A 58 -7.51 -5.37 -9.71
C LEU A 58 -7.25 -6.87 -9.63
N GLU A 59 -8.07 -7.67 -10.26
CA GLU A 59 -7.89 -9.12 -10.28
C GLU A 59 -6.97 -9.49 -11.45
N TRP A 60 -5.86 -10.14 -11.13
CA TRP A 60 -4.85 -10.49 -12.13
C TRP A 60 -4.28 -11.88 -11.79
N ALA A 61 -4.56 -12.84 -12.64
CA ALA A 61 -4.14 -14.22 -12.41
C ALA A 61 -2.63 -14.33 -12.29
N TRP A 62 -2.17 -15.05 -11.26
CA TRP A 62 -0.74 -15.23 -11.02
C TRP A 62 -0.08 -15.97 -12.18
N ARG A 63 1.05 -15.46 -12.64
CA ARG A 63 1.81 -15.97 -13.79
C ARG A 63 3.28 -16.20 -13.44
N ASP A 64 3.57 -16.45 -12.18
CA ASP A 64 4.94 -16.61 -11.69
C ASP A 64 5.86 -15.42 -12.04
N ASP A 65 5.28 -14.23 -12.12
CA ASP A 65 5.98 -13.00 -12.44
C ASP A 65 5.55 -11.88 -11.49
N PHE A 66 6.32 -11.73 -10.42
CA PHE A 66 6.03 -10.71 -9.40
C PHE A 66 6.17 -9.30 -9.96
N ALA A 67 7.14 -9.08 -10.85
CA ALA A 67 7.33 -7.78 -11.46
C ALA A 67 6.14 -7.38 -12.33
N ALA A 68 5.57 -8.33 -13.05
CA ALA A 68 4.38 -8.07 -13.87
C ALA A 68 3.18 -7.69 -13.00
N ALA A 69 2.98 -8.39 -11.87
CA ALA A 69 1.91 -8.05 -10.93
C ALA A 69 2.10 -6.65 -10.36
N ARG A 70 3.33 -6.30 -10.01
CA ARG A 70 3.66 -4.96 -9.50
C ARG A 70 3.34 -3.88 -10.53
N ASN A 71 3.66 -4.14 -11.80
CA ASN A 71 3.40 -3.20 -12.88
C ASN A 71 1.91 -2.96 -13.10
N VAL A 72 1.07 -3.94 -12.85
CA VAL A 72 -0.39 -3.75 -12.92
C VAL A 72 -0.82 -2.67 -11.93
N GLY A 73 -0.34 -2.74 -10.70
CA GLY A 73 -0.63 -1.72 -9.70
C GLY A 73 -0.05 -0.35 -10.05
N LEU A 74 1.18 -0.33 -10.57
CA LEU A 74 1.84 0.91 -10.98
C LEU A 74 1.06 1.64 -12.07
N GLU A 75 0.61 0.92 -13.08
CA GLU A 75 -0.13 1.50 -14.19
C GLU A 75 -1.50 2.02 -13.75
N ALA A 76 -2.10 1.40 -12.76
CA ALA A 76 -3.40 1.82 -12.24
C ALA A 76 -3.29 3.01 -11.29
N ALA A 77 -2.14 3.22 -10.67
CA ALA A 77 -1.95 4.30 -9.72
C ALA A 77 -1.90 5.66 -10.43
N ASN A 78 -2.55 6.64 -9.82
CA ASN A 78 -2.56 8.01 -10.34
C ASN A 78 -2.12 8.96 -9.23
N SER A 79 -0.82 8.96 -8.96
CA SER A 79 -0.28 9.70 -7.82
C SER A 79 1.19 10.06 -8.02
N ASP A 80 1.69 10.92 -7.14
CA ASP A 80 3.08 11.38 -7.17
C ASP A 80 4.02 10.38 -6.50
N TRP A 81 3.50 9.63 -5.51
CA TRP A 81 4.27 8.68 -4.74
C TRP A 81 3.54 7.34 -4.65
N LEU A 82 4.32 6.28 -4.61
CA LEU A 82 3.82 4.92 -4.44
C LEU A 82 4.41 4.35 -3.15
N LEU A 83 3.53 3.85 -2.29
CA LEU A 83 3.91 3.15 -1.09
C LEU A 83 3.61 1.67 -1.28
N TYR A 84 4.65 0.83 -1.34
CA TYR A 84 4.46 -0.61 -1.39
C TYR A 84 4.44 -1.17 0.01
N ILE A 85 3.44 -1.97 0.32
CA ILE A 85 3.30 -2.59 1.64
C ILE A 85 2.74 -4.00 1.45
N ASP A 86 3.22 -4.94 2.25
CA ASP A 86 2.69 -6.31 2.27
C ASP A 86 1.55 -6.40 3.28
N ALA A 87 0.61 -7.32 3.05
CA ALA A 87 -0.58 -7.45 3.89
C ALA A 87 -0.29 -7.75 5.35
N ASP A 88 0.85 -8.38 5.65
CA ASP A 88 1.26 -8.68 7.02
C ASP A 88 2.09 -7.56 7.67
N GLU A 89 2.21 -6.42 7.00
CA GLU A 89 2.91 -5.25 7.51
C GLU A 89 1.94 -4.21 8.05
N ARG A 90 2.43 -3.36 8.96
CA ARG A 90 1.67 -2.24 9.52
C ARG A 90 2.55 -1.01 9.52
N LEU A 91 2.02 0.09 9.00
CA LEU A 91 2.73 1.37 9.05
C LEU A 91 2.69 1.91 10.48
N ILE A 92 3.85 2.33 10.99
CA ILE A 92 3.99 2.82 12.35
C ILE A 92 4.87 4.08 12.40
N GLU A 93 4.83 4.75 13.54
CA GLU A 93 5.72 5.87 13.88
C GLU A 93 5.72 7.03 12.88
N THR A 94 4.59 7.25 12.21
CA THR A 94 4.46 8.40 11.33
C THR A 94 3.03 8.93 11.36
N SER A 95 2.88 10.20 11.07
CA SER A 95 1.58 10.83 10.90
C SER A 95 1.43 11.25 9.43
N PRO A 96 0.20 11.52 8.96
CA PRO A 96 0.00 12.01 7.60
C PRO A 96 0.83 13.27 7.31
N ALA A 97 0.89 14.20 8.27
CA ALA A 97 1.64 15.43 8.10
C ALA A 97 3.15 15.18 7.99
N GLU A 98 3.69 14.31 8.83
CA GLU A 98 5.11 13.97 8.79
C GLU A 98 5.49 13.29 7.48
N LEU A 99 4.67 12.35 7.02
CA LEU A 99 4.92 11.64 5.78
C LEU A 99 4.93 12.61 4.60
N ARG A 100 3.91 13.45 4.50
CA ARG A 100 3.79 14.38 3.38
C ARG A 100 4.86 15.46 3.40
N SER A 101 5.21 15.94 4.57
CA SER A 101 6.28 16.94 4.72
C SER A 101 7.62 16.40 4.22
N GLY A 102 7.92 15.14 4.55
CA GLY A 102 9.15 14.51 4.07
C GLY A 102 9.16 14.30 2.56
N LEU A 103 8.02 13.93 1.97
CA LEU A 103 7.93 13.66 0.54
C LEU A 103 7.84 14.94 -0.31
N ASP A 104 7.52 16.08 0.29
CA ASP A 104 7.36 17.34 -0.43
C ASP A 104 8.69 18.03 -0.75
N ASP A 105 9.80 17.51 -0.28
CA ASP A 105 11.12 18.04 -0.59
C ASP A 105 11.45 17.71 -2.05
N PRO A 106 11.75 18.72 -2.91
CA PRO A 106 11.96 18.48 -4.34
C PRO A 106 13.18 17.64 -4.66
N ILE A 107 14.09 17.41 -3.72
CA ILE A 107 15.25 16.56 -3.94
C ILE A 107 15.06 15.13 -3.43
N VAL A 108 13.89 14.81 -2.87
CA VAL A 108 13.59 13.45 -2.40
C VAL A 108 13.01 12.64 -3.54
N PHE A 109 13.70 11.57 -3.95
CA PHE A 109 13.23 10.64 -4.98
C PHE A 109 12.68 9.35 -4.38
N ALA A 110 13.09 9.03 -3.16
CA ALA A 110 12.63 7.86 -2.44
C ALA A 110 12.68 8.14 -0.95
N ALA A 111 11.81 7.51 -0.19
CA ALA A 111 11.76 7.67 1.25
C ALA A 111 11.69 6.30 1.91
N ARG A 112 12.23 6.20 3.12
CA ARG A 112 12.11 5.02 3.95
C ARG A 112 11.01 5.23 4.96
N VAL A 113 10.17 4.21 5.12
CA VAL A 113 9.08 4.22 6.06
C VAL A 113 9.22 2.99 6.94
N LYS A 114 8.93 3.13 8.23
CA LYS A 114 9.00 2.00 9.16
C LYS A 114 7.70 1.23 9.15
N PHE A 115 7.83 -0.10 9.12
CA PHE A 115 6.69 -1.00 9.15
C PHE A 115 6.84 -1.97 10.32
N ARG A 116 5.71 -2.39 10.87
CA ARG A 116 5.65 -3.49 11.81
C ARG A 116 5.11 -4.71 11.07
N VAL A 117 5.91 -5.76 11.00
CA VAL A 117 5.47 -7.02 10.41
C VAL A 117 4.69 -7.83 11.46
N ARG A 118 3.96 -8.83 11.02
CA ARG A 118 3.11 -9.63 11.92
C ARG A 118 3.87 -10.33 13.05
N SER A 119 5.16 -10.56 12.87
CA SER A 119 6.02 -11.17 13.90
C SER A 119 6.36 -10.20 15.03
N GLY A 120 5.98 -8.94 14.91
CA GLY A 120 6.33 -7.89 15.86
C GLY A 120 7.63 -7.18 15.54
N SER A 121 8.39 -7.64 14.57
CA SER A 121 9.62 -6.97 14.13
C SER A 121 9.29 -5.69 13.37
N THR A 122 10.22 -4.74 13.38
CA THR A 122 10.09 -3.49 12.65
C THR A 122 11.08 -3.47 11.50
N LEU A 123 10.57 -3.18 10.29
CA LEU A 123 11.38 -3.06 9.08
C LEU A 123 11.43 -1.61 8.65
N ALA A 124 12.56 -1.21 8.03
CA ALA A 124 12.71 0.11 7.40
C ALA A 124 12.65 -0.07 5.88
N ARG A 125 11.86 0.77 5.24
CA ARG A 125 11.69 0.73 3.80
C ARG A 125 11.93 2.08 3.17
#